data_6f91b0114340dee73f3ebc93d1efa49c
#
_entry.id   6f91b0114340dee73f3ebc93d1efa49c
#
_cell.length_a   1.000
_cell.length_b   1.000
_cell.length_c   1.000
_cell.angle_alpha   90.00
_cell.angle_beta   90.00
_cell.angle_gamma   90.00
#
_symmetry.space_group_name_H-M   'P 1'
#
loop_
_entity.id
_entity.type
_entity.pdbx_description
1 polymer ?
#
loop_
_entity_poly.entity_id
_entity_poly.type
_entity_poly.pdbx_seq_one_letter_code
_entity_poly.pdbx_strand_id
1 'polypeptide(L)'
;MNQFLVGKQVRLRAMEPEDLDFLYLMENDPSLWSISNFTVPYSKATLQAYIDNSMNDMFADRQLRLIICELTQSCPIGIIDVTDFEPMHGRAEIGISVLKEDRGKGYAAEALDLLCDYTFTFLHFKQLNAHILASNVDSLHLLHHAGFVDCGLLKEWWRIGDKYYDMVLLQKVRPE
;
A
#
# COMPACT_ATOMS: atom_id res chain seq x y z
N MET A 1 -2.43 24.35 1.45
CA MET A 1 -1.86 23.19 2.16
C MET A 1 -2.76 22.00 1.84
N ASN A 2 -2.20 20.93 1.30
CA ASN A 2 -3.00 19.82 0.78
C ASN A 2 -3.60 19.03 1.96
N GLN A 3 -4.92 19.17 2.19
CA GLN A 3 -5.61 18.53 3.33
C GLN A 3 -5.82 17.01 3.14
N PHE A 4 -5.63 16.49 1.90
CA PHE A 4 -5.98 15.10 1.57
C PHE A 4 -5.11 14.04 2.25
N LEU A 5 -3.84 14.33 2.52
CA LEU A 5 -2.87 13.33 2.97
C LEU A 5 -2.48 13.48 4.45
N VAL A 6 -3.25 14.24 5.22
CA VAL A 6 -3.02 14.45 6.65
C VAL A 6 -4.27 14.12 7.45
N GLY A 7 -4.15 13.09 8.29
CA GLY A 7 -5.21 12.62 9.18
C GLY A 7 -5.07 13.13 10.61
N LYS A 8 -5.63 12.39 11.55
CA LYS A 8 -5.58 12.70 13.00
C LYS A 8 -4.35 12.08 13.67
N GLN A 9 -3.96 10.89 13.24
CA GLN A 9 -2.88 10.10 13.81
C GLN A 9 -1.71 9.93 12.84
N VAL A 10 -2.01 9.89 11.53
CA VAL A 10 -0.99 9.67 10.50
C VAL A 10 -1.07 10.71 9.40
N ARG A 11 0.03 10.86 8.69
CA ARG A 11 0.11 11.54 7.40
C ARG A 11 0.75 10.62 6.36
N LEU A 12 0.38 10.83 5.11
CA LEU A 12 1.02 10.19 3.96
C LEU A 12 1.92 11.22 3.27
N ARG A 13 3.16 10.85 2.97
CA ARG A 13 4.10 11.73 2.28
C ARG A 13 4.95 10.96 1.27
N ALA A 14 5.56 11.67 0.34
CA ALA A 14 6.56 11.10 -0.56
C ALA A 14 7.74 10.49 0.22
N MET A 15 8.44 9.56 -0.43
CA MET A 15 9.73 9.06 0.07
C MET A 15 10.78 10.17 0.02
N GLU A 16 11.65 10.19 1.01
CA GLU A 16 12.80 11.08 1.11
C GLU A 16 14.09 10.25 1.26
N PRO A 17 15.26 10.80 0.95
CA PRO A 17 16.54 10.08 1.11
C PRO A 17 16.77 9.51 2.52
N GLU A 18 16.24 10.17 3.53
CA GLU A 18 16.33 9.77 4.94
C GLU A 18 15.54 8.50 5.27
N ASP A 19 14.62 8.09 4.41
CA ASP A 19 13.81 6.88 4.59
C ASP A 19 14.55 5.59 4.21
N LEU A 20 15.79 5.67 3.74
CA LEU A 20 16.56 4.50 3.29
C LEU A 20 16.61 3.38 4.33
N ASP A 21 16.91 3.70 5.58
CA ASP A 21 17.01 2.69 6.64
C ASP A 21 15.64 2.08 6.98
N PHE A 22 14.58 2.89 6.94
CA PHE A 22 13.23 2.43 7.11
C PHE A 22 12.79 1.50 5.97
N LEU A 23 13.03 1.89 4.72
CA LEU A 23 12.75 1.05 3.56
C LEU A 23 13.54 -0.24 3.59
N TYR A 24 14.81 -0.19 3.98
CA TYR A 24 15.64 -1.39 4.12
C TYR A 24 15.08 -2.37 5.15
N LEU A 25 14.54 -1.86 6.26
CA LEU A 25 13.87 -2.67 7.27
C LEU A 25 12.58 -3.30 6.71
N MET A 26 11.72 -2.51 6.08
CA MET A 26 10.43 -2.96 5.56
C MET A 26 10.57 -3.97 4.41
N GLU A 27 11.41 -3.67 3.42
CA GLU A 27 11.55 -4.49 2.21
C GLU A 27 12.31 -5.80 2.46
N ASN A 28 13.08 -5.88 3.55
CA ASN A 28 13.79 -7.09 3.93
C ASN A 28 13.14 -7.87 5.08
N ASP A 29 11.94 -7.48 5.52
CA ASP A 29 11.20 -8.25 6.53
C ASP A 29 10.72 -9.59 5.94
N PRO A 30 11.25 -10.75 6.41
CA PRO A 30 10.86 -12.05 5.88
C PRO A 30 9.37 -12.36 6.03
N SER A 31 8.69 -11.74 6.99
CA SER A 31 7.25 -11.94 7.20
C SER A 31 6.41 -11.34 6.07
N LEU A 32 6.96 -10.37 5.34
CA LEU A 32 6.31 -9.74 4.19
C LEU A 32 6.62 -10.45 2.87
N TRP A 33 7.70 -11.22 2.78
CA TRP A 33 8.10 -11.89 1.54
C TRP A 33 7.08 -12.90 1.03
N SER A 34 6.35 -13.54 1.93
CA SER A 34 5.31 -14.51 1.55
C SER A 34 4.07 -13.87 0.93
N ILE A 35 3.84 -12.59 1.17
CA ILE A 35 2.66 -11.84 0.72
C ILE A 35 2.98 -10.78 -0.33
N SER A 36 4.24 -10.67 -0.73
CA SER A 36 4.73 -9.71 -1.72
C SER A 36 5.55 -10.42 -2.80
N ASN A 37 5.73 -9.77 -3.94
CA ASN A 37 6.47 -10.32 -5.09
C ASN A 37 8.00 -10.28 -4.93
N PHE A 38 8.51 -10.22 -3.70
CA PHE A 38 9.95 -10.17 -3.47
C PHE A 38 10.59 -11.53 -3.71
N THR A 39 11.63 -11.52 -4.51
CA THR A 39 12.39 -12.73 -4.87
C THR A 39 13.78 -12.75 -4.26
N VAL A 40 14.30 -11.62 -3.85
CA VAL A 40 15.66 -11.45 -3.30
C VAL A 40 15.69 -10.34 -2.25
N PRO A 41 16.61 -10.40 -1.27
CA PRO A 41 16.83 -9.28 -0.37
C PRO A 41 17.37 -8.07 -1.12
N TYR A 42 16.92 -6.89 -0.74
CA TYR A 42 17.39 -5.63 -1.30
C TYR A 42 18.62 -5.12 -0.56
N SER A 43 19.64 -4.67 -1.31
CA SER A 43 20.75 -3.91 -0.74
C SER A 43 20.35 -2.45 -0.49
N LYS A 44 21.01 -1.78 0.44
CA LYS A 44 20.82 -0.33 0.63
C LYS A 44 21.15 0.45 -0.64
N ALA A 45 22.14 0.03 -1.42
CA ALA A 45 22.46 0.67 -2.71
C ALA A 45 21.33 0.58 -3.71
N THR A 46 20.65 -0.57 -3.79
CA THR A 46 19.46 -0.74 -4.66
C THR A 46 18.31 0.15 -4.22
N LEU A 47 18.03 0.22 -2.92
CA LEU A 47 16.99 1.07 -2.38
C LEU A 47 17.30 2.56 -2.51
N GLN A 48 18.56 2.95 -2.33
CA GLN A 48 18.98 4.33 -2.58
C GLN A 48 18.76 4.72 -4.04
N ALA A 49 19.16 3.86 -4.98
CA ALA A 49 18.91 4.10 -6.41
C ALA A 49 17.40 4.18 -6.72
N TYR A 50 16.57 3.38 -6.05
CA TYR A 50 15.11 3.45 -6.18
C TYR A 50 14.57 4.80 -5.70
N ILE A 51 15.02 5.30 -4.53
CA ILE A 51 14.64 6.62 -4.02
C ILE A 51 15.08 7.72 -4.98
N ASP A 52 16.35 7.70 -5.39
CA ASP A 52 16.96 8.73 -6.25
C ASP A 52 16.31 8.81 -7.64
N ASN A 53 15.84 7.68 -8.16
CA ASN A 53 15.19 7.61 -9.47
C ASN A 53 13.68 7.75 -9.42
N SER A 54 13.07 7.76 -8.24
CA SER A 54 11.63 7.99 -8.12
C SER A 54 11.31 9.43 -8.52
N MET A 55 10.48 9.59 -9.53
CA MET A 55 10.03 10.90 -9.98
C MET A 55 8.88 11.45 -9.11
N ASN A 56 8.34 10.64 -8.20
CA ASN A 56 7.12 10.92 -7.43
C ASN A 56 5.96 11.37 -8.34
N ASP A 57 5.96 10.87 -9.57
CA ASP A 57 4.94 11.12 -10.58
C ASP A 57 4.30 9.78 -10.95
N MET A 58 3.06 9.58 -10.53
CA MET A 58 2.32 8.36 -10.76
C MET A 58 2.15 8.04 -12.25
N PHE A 59 2.11 9.04 -13.12
CA PHE A 59 1.97 8.84 -14.55
C PHE A 59 3.28 8.37 -15.19
N ALA A 60 4.41 8.90 -14.74
CA ALA A 60 5.73 8.51 -15.23
C ALA A 60 6.17 7.17 -14.64
N ASP A 61 6.03 7.00 -13.32
CA ASP A 61 6.47 5.82 -12.59
C ASP A 61 5.47 4.66 -12.69
N ARG A 62 4.24 4.91 -13.15
CA ARG A 62 3.11 3.96 -13.18
C ARG A 62 2.76 3.40 -11.81
N GLN A 63 3.24 4.05 -10.77
CA GLN A 63 3.00 3.72 -9.37
C GLN A 63 3.15 4.97 -8.50
N LEU A 64 2.57 4.91 -7.31
CA LEU A 64 2.78 5.90 -6.27
C LEU A 64 3.08 5.16 -4.97
N ARG A 65 4.24 5.44 -4.36
CA ARG A 65 4.57 4.95 -3.03
C ARG A 65 4.59 6.10 -2.05
N LEU A 66 3.84 5.98 -0.97
CA LEU A 66 3.80 6.96 0.11
C LEU A 66 4.25 6.32 1.41
N ILE A 67 4.98 7.08 2.20
CA ILE A 67 5.36 6.72 3.56
C ILE A 67 4.22 7.11 4.51
N ILE A 68 3.81 6.16 5.35
CA ILE A 68 2.89 6.42 6.45
C ILE A 68 3.72 6.88 7.64
N CYS A 69 3.52 8.13 8.07
CA CYS A 69 4.20 8.70 9.23
C CYS A 69 3.21 8.91 10.37
N GLU A 70 3.56 8.44 11.56
CA GLU A 70 2.85 8.79 12.79
C GLU A 70 3.11 10.28 13.12
N LEU A 71 2.06 11.01 13.50
CA LEU A 71 2.14 12.47 13.62
C LEU A 71 2.84 12.96 14.88
N THR A 72 2.72 12.24 16.00
CA THR A 72 3.26 12.68 17.31
C THR A 72 4.79 12.63 17.32
N GLN A 73 5.36 11.55 16.80
CA GLN A 73 6.81 11.35 16.73
C GLN A 73 7.40 11.71 15.39
N SER A 74 6.53 11.97 14.39
CA SER A 74 6.93 12.23 13.00
C SER A 74 7.79 11.12 12.39
N CYS A 75 7.61 9.88 12.84
CA CYS A 75 8.40 8.74 12.38
C CYS A 75 7.65 7.92 11.31
N PRO A 76 8.37 7.31 10.35
CA PRO A 76 7.80 6.38 9.41
C PRO A 76 7.41 5.08 10.13
N ILE A 77 6.19 4.60 9.88
CA ILE A 77 5.62 3.40 10.48
C ILE A 77 5.08 2.40 9.46
N GLY A 78 5.02 2.78 8.18
CA GLY A 78 4.49 1.92 7.13
C GLY A 78 4.63 2.53 5.75
N ILE A 79 4.16 1.77 4.78
CA ILE A 79 4.15 2.10 3.35
C ILE A 79 2.76 1.85 2.82
N ILE A 80 2.27 2.73 1.95
CA ILE A 80 1.04 2.52 1.19
C ILE A 80 1.31 2.81 -0.29
N ASP A 81 0.92 1.87 -1.14
CA ASP A 81 1.22 1.88 -2.55
C ASP A 81 -0.05 1.96 -3.41
N VAL A 82 0.06 2.65 -4.52
CA VAL A 82 -0.85 2.57 -5.66
C VAL A 82 -0.05 2.02 -6.83
N THR A 83 -0.45 0.89 -7.37
CA THR A 83 0.20 0.17 -8.47
C THR A 83 -0.79 -0.15 -9.58
N ASP A 84 -0.31 -0.70 -10.68
CA ASP A 84 -1.15 -1.07 -11.83
C ASP A 84 -2.12 0.03 -12.26
N PHE A 85 -1.61 1.26 -12.24
CA PHE A 85 -2.40 2.44 -12.59
C PHE A 85 -2.75 2.46 -14.07
N GLU A 86 -4.04 2.46 -14.36
CA GLU A 86 -4.62 2.55 -15.70
C GLU A 86 -5.38 3.88 -15.87
N PRO A 87 -4.70 4.91 -16.41
CA PRO A 87 -5.29 6.27 -16.51
C PRO A 87 -6.58 6.30 -17.33
N MET A 88 -6.61 5.56 -18.44
CA MET A 88 -7.77 5.53 -19.34
C MET A 88 -9.03 4.99 -18.65
N HIS A 89 -8.87 4.11 -17.67
CA HIS A 89 -9.97 3.46 -16.97
C HIS A 89 -10.18 4.01 -15.55
N GLY A 90 -9.30 4.91 -15.09
CA GLY A 90 -9.36 5.50 -13.75
C GLY A 90 -9.34 4.45 -12.64
N ARG A 91 -8.47 3.44 -12.77
CA ARG A 91 -8.35 2.34 -11.81
C ARG A 91 -6.91 2.10 -11.41
N ALA A 92 -6.72 1.57 -10.20
CA ALA A 92 -5.42 1.13 -9.71
C ALA A 92 -5.58 0.03 -8.66
N GLU A 93 -4.50 -0.70 -8.41
CA GLU A 93 -4.37 -1.61 -7.28
C GLU A 93 -3.72 -0.88 -6.10
N ILE A 94 -4.10 -1.25 -4.88
CA ILE A 94 -3.50 -0.72 -3.66
C ILE A 94 -2.85 -1.81 -2.85
N GLY A 95 -1.76 -1.45 -2.16
CA GLY A 95 -1.11 -2.26 -1.14
C GLY A 95 -0.79 -1.42 0.09
N ILE A 96 -0.81 -2.03 1.27
CA ILE A 96 -0.46 -1.37 2.52
C ILE A 96 0.31 -2.31 3.43
N SER A 97 1.35 -1.79 4.06
CA SER A 97 2.15 -2.52 5.04
C SER A 97 2.52 -1.59 6.19
N VAL A 98 2.34 -2.06 7.43
CA VAL A 98 2.68 -1.33 8.65
C VAL A 98 3.61 -2.18 9.50
N LEU A 99 4.61 -1.55 10.14
CA LEU A 99 5.52 -2.21 11.08
C LEU A 99 4.74 -3.00 12.12
N LYS A 100 5.27 -4.15 12.50
CA LYS A 100 4.58 -5.10 13.39
C LYS A 100 4.18 -4.45 14.72
N GLU A 101 5.05 -3.65 15.29
CA GLU A 101 4.86 -2.93 16.56
C GLU A 101 3.80 -1.81 16.47
N ASP A 102 3.45 -1.39 15.26
CA ASP A 102 2.48 -0.32 15.02
C ASP A 102 1.12 -0.82 14.52
N ARG A 103 0.96 -2.13 14.40
CA ARG A 103 -0.33 -2.76 14.05
C ARG A 103 -1.32 -2.67 15.22
N GLY A 104 -2.60 -2.73 14.88
CA GLY A 104 -3.68 -2.71 15.89
C GLY A 104 -3.97 -1.34 16.51
N LYS A 105 -3.28 -0.28 16.08
CA LYS A 105 -3.45 1.09 16.58
C LYS A 105 -4.37 1.96 15.72
N GLY A 106 -4.93 1.43 14.65
CA GLY A 106 -5.80 2.17 13.72
C GLY A 106 -5.06 2.92 12.61
N TYR A 107 -3.74 2.93 12.59
CA TYR A 107 -2.93 3.68 11.63
C TYR A 107 -3.17 3.25 10.18
N ALA A 108 -3.25 1.94 9.94
CA ALA A 108 -3.49 1.40 8.59
C ALA A 108 -4.89 1.79 8.07
N ALA A 109 -5.89 1.79 8.92
CA ALA A 109 -7.25 2.18 8.57
C ALA A 109 -7.30 3.66 8.17
N GLU A 110 -6.72 4.55 8.97
CA GLU A 110 -6.67 5.97 8.65
C GLU A 110 -5.85 6.25 7.39
N ALA A 111 -4.69 5.58 7.21
CA ALA A 111 -3.87 5.71 6.02
C ALA A 111 -4.63 5.31 4.75
N LEU A 112 -5.40 4.22 4.82
CA LEU A 112 -6.22 3.73 3.71
C LEU A 112 -7.37 4.70 3.38
N ASP A 113 -8.02 5.26 4.39
CA ASP A 113 -9.07 6.27 4.20
C ASP A 113 -8.51 7.54 3.52
N LEU A 114 -7.33 8.02 3.96
CA LEU A 114 -6.64 9.16 3.34
C LEU A 114 -6.27 8.88 1.88
N LEU A 115 -5.78 7.68 1.57
CA LEU A 115 -5.46 7.31 0.19
C LEU A 115 -6.71 7.23 -0.67
N CYS A 116 -7.80 6.63 -0.17
CA CYS A 116 -9.08 6.57 -0.88
C CYS A 116 -9.63 7.97 -1.17
N ASP A 117 -9.62 8.87 -0.18
CA ASP A 117 -10.07 10.24 -0.37
C ASP A 117 -9.21 10.98 -1.41
N TYR A 118 -7.91 10.87 -1.31
CA TYR A 118 -6.98 11.46 -2.27
C TYR A 118 -7.20 10.94 -3.70
N THR A 119 -7.30 9.63 -3.87
CA THR A 119 -7.45 9.01 -5.19
C THR A 119 -8.82 9.29 -5.81
N PHE A 120 -9.89 9.27 -5.03
CA PHE A 120 -11.24 9.49 -5.54
C PHE A 120 -11.58 10.97 -5.73
N THR A 121 -11.14 11.84 -4.82
CA THR A 121 -11.54 13.25 -4.82
C THR A 121 -10.57 14.13 -5.60
N PHE A 122 -9.25 13.91 -5.45
CA PHE A 122 -8.23 14.73 -6.12
C PHE A 122 -7.80 14.14 -7.46
N LEU A 123 -7.49 12.83 -7.52
CA LEU A 123 -7.05 12.18 -8.76
C LEU A 123 -8.21 11.72 -9.66
N HIS A 124 -9.43 11.77 -9.15
CA HIS A 124 -10.66 11.39 -9.87
C HIS A 124 -10.68 9.94 -10.36
N PHE A 125 -10.04 9.01 -9.64
CA PHE A 125 -10.15 7.60 -9.96
C PHE A 125 -11.60 7.14 -9.84
N LYS A 126 -11.97 6.17 -10.69
CA LYS A 126 -13.30 5.55 -10.62
C LYS A 126 -13.33 4.43 -9.59
N GLN A 127 -12.21 3.68 -9.47
CA GLN A 127 -12.16 2.53 -8.57
C GLN A 127 -10.73 2.18 -8.14
N LEU A 128 -10.66 1.53 -6.99
CA LEU A 128 -9.48 0.88 -6.45
C LEU A 128 -9.76 -0.62 -6.27
N ASN A 129 -8.74 -1.43 -6.45
CA ASN A 129 -8.80 -2.86 -6.17
C ASN A 129 -7.63 -3.30 -5.30
N ALA A 130 -7.74 -4.49 -4.72
CA ALA A 130 -6.69 -5.13 -3.94
C ALA A 130 -6.79 -6.65 -4.06
N HIS A 131 -5.64 -7.31 -4.07
CA HIS A 131 -5.53 -8.77 -4.01
C HIS A 131 -5.00 -9.17 -2.64
N ILE A 132 -5.79 -9.93 -1.89
CA ILE A 132 -5.44 -10.33 -0.52
C ILE A 132 -5.51 -11.86 -0.41
N LEU A 133 -4.47 -12.46 0.18
CA LEU A 133 -4.52 -13.89 0.52
C LEU A 133 -5.78 -14.19 1.32
N ALA A 134 -6.53 -15.22 0.94
CA ALA A 134 -7.76 -15.61 1.63
C ALA A 134 -7.54 -15.96 3.11
N SER A 135 -6.30 -16.31 3.49
CA SER A 135 -5.90 -16.57 4.87
C SER A 135 -5.50 -15.31 5.66
N ASN A 136 -5.33 -14.16 4.99
CA ASN A 136 -4.93 -12.91 5.65
C ASN A 136 -6.17 -12.15 6.16
N VAL A 137 -6.76 -12.68 7.23
CA VAL A 137 -8.02 -12.19 7.81
C VAL A 137 -7.92 -10.72 8.25
N ASP A 138 -6.78 -10.32 8.79
CA ASP A 138 -6.57 -8.94 9.28
C ASP A 138 -6.63 -7.92 8.12
N SER A 139 -5.98 -8.22 6.99
CA SER A 139 -6.03 -7.36 5.80
C SER A 139 -7.42 -7.35 5.16
N LEU A 140 -8.12 -8.49 5.13
CA LEU A 140 -9.51 -8.56 4.65
C LEU A 140 -10.42 -7.68 5.51
N HIS A 141 -10.33 -7.77 6.84
CA HIS A 141 -11.11 -6.93 7.76
C HIS A 141 -10.79 -5.44 7.58
N LEU A 142 -9.52 -5.08 7.42
CA LEU A 142 -9.10 -3.70 7.18
C LEU A 142 -9.76 -3.13 5.92
N LEU A 143 -9.70 -3.87 4.81
CA LEU A 143 -10.27 -3.42 3.54
C LEU A 143 -11.80 -3.39 3.57
N HIS A 144 -12.46 -4.39 4.16
CA HIS A 144 -13.92 -4.37 4.33
C HIS A 144 -14.37 -3.17 5.15
N HIS A 145 -13.65 -2.85 6.24
CA HIS A 145 -13.94 -1.68 7.06
C HIS A 145 -13.78 -0.37 6.27
N ALA A 146 -12.81 -0.31 5.38
CA ALA A 146 -12.63 0.83 4.46
C ALA A 146 -13.62 0.86 3.29
N GLY A 147 -14.58 -0.07 3.22
CA GLY A 147 -15.65 -0.09 2.23
C GLY A 147 -15.31 -0.82 0.93
N PHE A 148 -14.24 -1.63 0.91
CA PHE A 148 -14.00 -2.56 -0.19
C PHE A 148 -14.95 -3.76 -0.06
N VAL A 149 -15.36 -4.31 -1.19
CA VAL A 149 -16.22 -5.49 -1.28
C VAL A 149 -15.54 -6.60 -2.06
N ASP A 150 -15.79 -7.85 -1.70
CA ASP A 150 -15.29 -9.00 -2.44
C ASP A 150 -15.96 -9.05 -3.81
N CYS A 151 -15.17 -9.15 -4.87
CA CYS A 151 -15.67 -9.26 -6.24
C CYS A 151 -15.19 -10.53 -6.96
N GLY A 152 -14.29 -11.30 -6.34
CA GLY A 152 -13.85 -12.58 -6.89
C GLY A 152 -12.92 -13.35 -5.96
N LEU A 153 -12.81 -14.66 -6.24
CA LEU A 153 -11.85 -15.55 -5.59
C LEU A 153 -11.01 -16.22 -6.67
N LEU A 154 -9.72 -15.95 -6.64
CA LEU A 154 -8.72 -16.52 -7.54
C LEU A 154 -8.14 -17.78 -6.89
N LYS A 155 -8.50 -18.94 -7.41
CA LYS A 155 -8.07 -20.22 -6.87
C LYS A 155 -6.60 -20.50 -7.17
N GLU A 156 -5.85 -20.99 -6.17
CA GLU A 156 -4.45 -21.41 -6.32
C GLU A 156 -3.57 -20.35 -7.02
N TRP A 157 -3.85 -19.08 -6.74
CA TRP A 157 -3.27 -17.94 -7.44
C TRP A 157 -1.87 -17.58 -6.93
N TRP A 158 -1.63 -17.76 -5.65
CA TRP A 158 -0.40 -17.31 -4.99
C TRP A 158 0.42 -18.47 -4.50
N ARG A 159 1.68 -18.54 -4.91
CA ARG A 159 2.60 -19.61 -4.48
C ARG A 159 3.49 -19.17 -3.33
N ILE A 160 3.49 -19.94 -2.25
CA ILE A 160 4.43 -19.80 -1.13
C ILE A 160 5.14 -21.13 -0.97
N GLY A 161 6.44 -21.16 -1.30
CA GLY A 161 7.21 -22.40 -1.33
C GLY A 161 6.69 -23.35 -2.41
N ASP A 162 6.24 -24.53 -2.00
CA ASP A 162 5.66 -25.57 -2.86
C ASP A 162 4.12 -25.62 -2.86
N LYS A 163 3.47 -24.70 -2.12
CA LYS A 163 2.00 -24.63 -1.96
C LYS A 163 1.40 -23.45 -2.66
N TYR A 164 0.18 -23.64 -3.12
CA TYR A 164 -0.64 -22.61 -3.73
C TYR A 164 -1.79 -22.20 -2.81
N TYR A 165 -2.12 -20.91 -2.84
CA TYR A 165 -3.13 -20.30 -1.98
C TYR A 165 -4.10 -19.46 -2.80
N ASP A 166 -5.33 -19.42 -2.33
CA ASP A 166 -6.39 -18.59 -2.93
C ASP A 166 -6.17 -17.12 -2.58
N MET A 167 -6.53 -16.23 -3.51
CA MET A 167 -6.59 -14.79 -3.26
C MET A 167 -8.00 -14.26 -3.46
N VAL A 168 -8.42 -13.40 -2.53
CA VAL A 168 -9.65 -12.61 -2.66
C VAL A 168 -9.32 -11.35 -3.44
N LEU A 169 -10.10 -11.09 -4.49
CA LEU A 169 -10.09 -9.83 -5.21
C LEU A 169 -11.14 -8.92 -4.60
N LEU A 170 -10.71 -7.77 -4.08
CA LEU A 170 -11.59 -6.75 -3.50
C LEU A 170 -11.62 -5.51 -4.39
N GLN A 171 -12.73 -4.80 -4.34
CA GLN A 171 -12.97 -3.60 -5.13
C GLN A 171 -13.67 -2.52 -4.29
N LYS A 172 -13.27 -1.27 -4.46
CA LYS A 172 -13.99 -0.09 -3.98
C LYS A 172 -14.23 0.84 -5.15
N VAL A 173 -15.50 1.06 -5.47
CA VAL A 173 -15.91 2.01 -6.51
C VAL A 173 -16.22 3.35 -5.85
N ARG A 174 -15.76 4.45 -6.47
CA ARG A 174 -16.06 5.80 -6.01
C ARG A 174 -17.59 6.00 -5.93
N PRO A 175 -18.12 6.41 -4.77
CA PRO A 175 -19.52 6.80 -4.65
C PRO A 175 -19.91 7.88 -5.67
N GLU A 176 -21.17 7.89 -6.08
CA GLU A 176 -21.72 8.95 -6.95
C GLU A 176 -21.85 10.27 -6.21
#